data_8d33527c4661e4cdc0d55c9023a4215c
#
_entry.id   8d33527c4661e4cdc0d55c9023a4215c
#
_cell.length_a   1.000
_cell.length_b   1.000
_cell.length_c   1.000
_cell.angle_alpha   90.00
_cell.angle_beta   90.00
_cell.angle_gamma   90.00
#
_symmetry.space_group_name_H-M   'P 1'
#
loop_
_entity.id
_entity.type
_entity.pdbx_description
1 polymer ?
#
loop_
_entity_poly.entity_id
_entity_poly.type
_entity_poly.pdbx_seq_one_letter_code
_entity_poly.pdbx_strand_id
1 'polypeptide(L)'
;MKRIITIDLKDYDETMNRFQRPSVRGVIIRNGKIAMVYSQKYDYYKFPGGGIENNESHTETLVREVSEETGLTVISDSVKPLGSVLRIQKSLAADNEIFEQENFYYTCNVLNSVEPQSLDAYELDEGFRLEYVEPLHAINVNRTHDHSGYDAQLIEREALVLEYIISEALL
;
A
#
# COMPACT_ATOMS: atom_id res chain seq x y z
N MET A 1 8.11 -10.73 -11.09
CA MET A 1 6.69 -10.31 -10.94
C MET A 1 6.33 -9.37 -12.09
N LYS A 2 5.10 -9.44 -12.64
CA LYS A 2 4.65 -8.55 -13.72
C LYS A 2 4.46 -7.13 -13.14
N ARG A 3 5.00 -6.11 -13.81
CA ARG A 3 4.69 -4.72 -13.48
C ARG A 3 3.32 -4.36 -14.06
N ILE A 4 2.41 -3.92 -13.17
CA ILE A 4 1.03 -3.54 -13.52
C ILE A 4 1.02 -2.09 -14.03
N ILE A 5 1.68 -1.19 -13.28
CA ILE A 5 1.62 0.26 -13.48
C ILE A 5 3.01 0.86 -13.25
N THR A 6 3.31 1.93 -13.96
CA THR A 6 4.42 2.84 -13.65
C THR A 6 3.85 4.24 -13.48
N ILE A 7 4.10 4.84 -12.31
CA ILE A 7 3.79 6.23 -11.99
C ILE A 7 5.12 6.98 -11.97
N ASP A 8 5.39 7.74 -13.01
CA ASP A 8 6.64 8.48 -13.17
C ASP A 8 6.32 9.94 -13.46
N LEU A 9 6.56 10.80 -12.47
CA LEU A 9 6.21 12.22 -12.55
C LEU A 9 7.13 13.03 -13.46
N LYS A 10 8.33 12.53 -13.76
CA LYS A 10 9.32 13.26 -14.57
C LYS A 10 9.65 14.67 -14.01
N ASP A 11 9.52 14.86 -12.72
CA ASP A 11 9.72 16.11 -11.98
C ASP A 11 11.13 16.25 -11.39
N TYR A 12 12.03 15.39 -11.80
CA TYR A 12 13.41 15.25 -11.32
C TYR A 12 14.43 15.38 -12.46
N ASP A 13 15.69 15.64 -12.11
CA ASP A 13 16.83 15.54 -13.03
C ASP A 13 17.51 14.18 -12.88
N GLU A 14 17.78 13.51 -13.98
CA GLU A 14 18.42 12.16 -13.99
C GLU A 14 19.84 12.14 -13.37
N THR A 15 20.45 13.29 -13.14
CA THR A 15 21.73 13.44 -12.43
C THR A 15 21.60 13.40 -10.91
N MET A 16 20.38 13.49 -10.36
CA MET A 16 20.13 13.40 -8.93
C MET A 16 20.40 11.99 -8.40
N ASN A 17 20.70 11.88 -7.11
CA ASN A 17 20.90 10.60 -6.44
C ASN A 17 19.59 9.81 -6.42
N ARG A 18 19.66 8.47 -6.57
CA ARG A 18 18.46 7.61 -6.46
C ARG A 18 18.40 6.97 -5.09
N PHE A 19 17.28 7.19 -4.39
CA PHE A 19 16.92 6.51 -3.16
C PHE A 19 15.85 5.48 -3.47
N GLN A 20 16.19 4.20 -3.32
CA GLN A 20 15.28 3.08 -3.56
C GLN A 20 14.72 2.54 -2.25
N ARG A 21 13.39 2.47 -2.15
CA ARG A 21 12.70 1.93 -0.99
C ARG A 21 11.62 0.92 -1.42
N PRO A 22 12.00 -0.33 -1.75
CA PRO A 22 11.01 -1.35 -2.10
C PRO A 22 10.05 -1.62 -0.94
N SER A 23 8.80 -1.92 -1.27
CA SER A 23 7.76 -2.21 -0.28
C SER A 23 6.87 -3.37 -0.72
N VAL A 24 6.19 -3.99 0.25
CA VAL A 24 5.24 -5.09 0.03
C VAL A 24 3.85 -4.66 0.50
N ARG A 25 2.81 -5.03 -0.26
CA ARG A 25 1.41 -4.69 0.01
C ARG A 25 0.51 -5.92 -0.05
N GLY A 26 -0.39 -6.06 0.92
CA GLY A 26 -1.36 -7.15 1.02
C GLY A 26 -2.70 -6.81 0.38
N VAL A 27 -3.15 -7.68 -0.53
CA VAL A 27 -4.48 -7.64 -1.11
C VAL A 27 -5.29 -8.77 -0.47
N ILE A 28 -6.15 -8.43 0.49
CA ILE A 28 -6.94 -9.37 1.28
C ILE A 28 -8.40 -9.14 0.93
N ILE A 29 -9.02 -10.13 0.30
CA ILE A 29 -10.41 -10.04 -0.17
C ILE A 29 -11.30 -10.93 0.69
N ARG A 30 -12.40 -10.40 1.18
CA ARG A 30 -13.40 -11.14 1.95
C ARG A 30 -14.81 -10.66 1.60
N ASN A 31 -15.65 -11.57 1.09
CA ASN A 31 -17.05 -11.28 0.72
C ASN A 31 -17.19 -10.07 -0.23
N GLY A 32 -16.34 -9.98 -1.25
CA GLY A 32 -16.36 -8.89 -2.24
C GLY A 32 -15.80 -7.56 -1.73
N LYS A 33 -15.32 -7.49 -0.49
CA LYS A 33 -14.66 -6.31 0.10
C LYS A 33 -13.17 -6.53 0.23
N ILE A 34 -12.42 -5.44 0.25
CA ILE A 34 -10.96 -5.45 0.46
C ILE A 34 -10.65 -4.92 1.85
N ALA A 35 -9.75 -5.63 2.57
CA ALA A 35 -9.18 -5.13 3.81
C ALA A 35 -8.18 -4.02 3.49
N MET A 36 -8.46 -2.82 3.95
CA MET A 36 -7.61 -1.65 3.76
C MET A 36 -7.34 -0.96 5.09
N VAL A 37 -6.25 -0.24 5.17
CA VAL A 37 -5.96 0.70 6.25
C VAL A 37 -6.57 2.04 5.88
N TYR A 38 -7.44 2.55 6.74
CA TYR A 38 -7.99 3.89 6.61
C TYR A 38 -7.21 4.87 7.49
N SER A 39 -6.71 5.95 6.90
CA SER A 39 -6.12 7.07 7.62
C SER A 39 -7.22 8.07 8.00
N GLN A 40 -7.52 8.18 9.29
CA GLN A 40 -8.54 9.10 9.79
C GLN A 40 -8.12 10.57 9.63
N LYS A 41 -6.83 10.86 9.77
CA LYS A 41 -6.30 12.23 9.70
C LYS A 41 -6.34 12.80 8.29
N TYR A 42 -6.03 11.99 7.29
CA TYR A 42 -5.93 12.42 5.90
C TYR A 42 -7.04 11.87 5.00
N ASP A 43 -7.99 11.11 5.57
CA ASP A 43 -9.20 10.61 4.91
C ASP A 43 -8.90 9.84 3.60
N TYR A 44 -8.04 8.83 3.67
CA TYR A 44 -7.73 7.96 2.53
C TYR A 44 -7.59 6.49 2.92
N TYR A 45 -7.69 5.62 1.93
CA TYR A 45 -7.48 4.18 2.06
C TYR A 45 -6.16 3.76 1.42
N LYS A 46 -5.41 2.87 2.08
CA LYS A 46 -4.22 2.21 1.52
C LYS A 46 -4.27 0.70 1.75
N PHE A 47 -3.62 -0.07 0.87
CA PHE A 47 -3.37 -1.49 1.16
C PHE A 47 -2.41 -1.62 2.34
N PRO A 48 -2.67 -2.56 3.28
CA PRO A 48 -1.76 -2.81 4.38
C PRO A 48 -0.40 -3.28 3.87
N GLY A 49 0.67 -2.79 4.49
CA GLY A 49 2.02 -3.12 4.12
C GLY A 49 2.97 -1.93 4.13
N GLY A 50 4.27 -2.21 4.10
CA GLY A 50 5.33 -1.23 4.25
C GLY A 50 6.65 -1.62 3.61
N GLY A 51 7.72 -0.98 4.05
CA GLY A 51 9.07 -1.18 3.53
C GLY A 51 9.66 -2.53 3.92
N ILE A 52 10.50 -3.09 3.04
CA ILE A 52 11.27 -4.29 3.33
C ILE A 52 12.42 -3.90 4.26
N GLU A 53 12.56 -4.59 5.40
CA GLU A 53 13.57 -4.33 6.42
C GLU A 53 14.54 -5.50 6.56
N ASN A 54 15.77 -5.21 7.01
CA ASN A 54 16.74 -6.18 7.52
C ASN A 54 16.89 -7.48 6.71
N ASN A 55 16.87 -7.43 5.38
CA ASN A 55 16.91 -8.59 4.49
C ASN A 55 15.67 -9.52 4.62
N GLU A 56 14.54 -9.04 5.08
CA GLU A 56 13.28 -9.78 5.04
C GLU A 56 12.96 -10.25 3.61
N SER A 57 12.40 -11.43 3.49
CA SER A 57 11.68 -11.82 2.27
C SER A 57 10.38 -11.04 2.14
N HIS A 58 9.83 -10.95 0.94
CA HIS A 58 8.53 -10.30 0.72
C HIS A 58 7.41 -10.90 1.58
N THR A 59 7.44 -12.22 1.81
CA THR A 59 6.44 -12.88 2.67
C THR A 59 6.59 -12.48 4.14
N GLU A 60 7.81 -12.40 4.66
CA GLU A 60 8.07 -11.96 6.02
C GLU A 60 7.63 -10.51 6.24
N THR A 61 8.01 -9.60 5.33
CA THR A 61 7.53 -8.21 5.35
C THR A 61 6.00 -8.15 5.32
N LEU A 62 5.35 -8.92 4.43
CA LEU A 62 3.89 -8.93 4.31
C LEU A 62 3.22 -9.38 5.61
N VAL A 63 3.70 -10.47 6.21
CA VAL A 63 3.16 -11.01 7.46
C VAL A 63 3.29 -10.00 8.60
N ARG A 64 4.47 -9.38 8.75
CA ARG A 64 4.73 -8.38 9.78
C ARG A 64 3.84 -7.16 9.61
N GLU A 65 3.90 -6.51 8.46
CA GLU A 65 3.19 -5.25 8.19
C GLU A 65 1.65 -5.40 8.26
N VAL A 66 1.11 -6.47 7.67
CA VAL A 66 -0.35 -6.73 7.76
C VAL A 66 -0.77 -6.92 9.22
N SER A 67 0.03 -7.63 10.02
CA SER A 67 -0.26 -7.81 11.44
C SER A 67 -0.18 -6.48 12.21
N GLU A 68 0.86 -5.69 12.00
CA GLU A 68 1.09 -4.42 12.70
C GLU A 68 -0.02 -3.40 12.39
N GLU A 69 -0.31 -3.20 11.10
CA GLU A 69 -1.26 -2.17 10.66
C GLU A 69 -2.73 -2.58 10.82
N THR A 70 -3.05 -3.87 10.84
CA THR A 70 -4.45 -4.33 10.79
C THR A 70 -4.85 -5.28 11.91
N GLY A 71 -3.91 -5.90 12.59
CA GLY A 71 -4.16 -7.01 13.53
C GLY A 71 -4.54 -8.33 12.84
N LEU A 72 -4.51 -8.42 11.51
CA LEU A 72 -4.81 -9.64 10.77
C LEU A 72 -3.59 -10.55 10.69
N THR A 73 -3.79 -11.87 10.85
CA THR A 73 -2.73 -12.86 10.71
C THR A 73 -2.77 -13.49 9.33
N VAL A 74 -1.76 -13.22 8.51
CA VAL A 74 -1.60 -13.78 7.16
C VAL A 74 -1.29 -15.28 7.23
N ILE A 75 -1.96 -16.07 6.39
CA ILE A 75 -1.64 -17.48 6.15
C ILE A 75 -0.54 -17.54 5.09
N SER A 76 0.71 -17.73 5.49
CA SER A 76 1.90 -17.60 4.63
C SER A 76 1.85 -18.44 3.36
N ASP A 77 1.34 -19.67 3.45
CA ASP A 77 1.21 -20.57 2.29
C ASP A 77 0.15 -20.11 1.26
N SER A 78 -0.66 -19.14 1.59
CA SER A 78 -1.66 -18.56 0.70
C SER A 78 -1.15 -17.37 -0.10
N VAL A 79 0.04 -16.85 0.20
CA VAL A 79 0.62 -15.67 -0.43
C VAL A 79 0.94 -15.93 -1.90
N LYS A 80 0.32 -15.15 -2.79
CA LYS A 80 0.50 -15.27 -4.26
C LYS A 80 0.81 -13.91 -4.87
N PRO A 81 1.78 -13.83 -5.79
CA PRO A 81 2.09 -12.58 -6.46
C PRO A 81 0.92 -12.10 -7.32
N LEU A 82 0.57 -10.82 -7.17
CA LEU A 82 -0.41 -10.14 -8.01
C LEU A 82 0.29 -9.32 -9.11
N GLY A 83 1.25 -8.51 -8.72
CA GLY A 83 2.02 -7.64 -9.61
C GLY A 83 2.74 -6.53 -8.84
N SER A 84 3.39 -5.62 -9.56
CA SER A 84 4.09 -4.49 -8.94
C SER A 84 3.70 -3.15 -9.56
N VAL A 85 3.86 -2.10 -8.77
CA VAL A 85 3.74 -0.70 -9.20
C VAL A 85 5.05 0.00 -8.92
N LEU A 86 5.66 0.53 -9.98
CA LEU A 86 6.84 1.39 -9.86
C LEU A 86 6.40 2.85 -9.73
N ARG A 87 6.90 3.53 -8.71
CA ARG A 87 6.71 4.96 -8.50
C ARG A 87 8.05 5.66 -8.54
N ILE A 88 8.17 6.72 -9.36
CA ILE A 88 9.38 7.54 -9.51
C ILE A 88 8.98 9.00 -9.47
N GLN A 89 9.62 9.77 -8.60
CA GLN A 89 9.42 11.21 -8.46
C GLN A 89 10.62 11.86 -7.79
N LYS A 90 10.69 13.19 -7.83
CA LYS A 90 11.58 13.92 -6.93
C LYS A 90 11.23 13.59 -5.47
N SER A 91 12.25 13.37 -4.64
CA SER A 91 12.05 13.11 -3.21
C SER A 91 11.37 14.30 -2.52
N LEU A 92 10.37 14.01 -1.67
CA LEU A 92 9.75 15.00 -0.80
C LEU A 92 10.53 15.20 0.51
N ALA A 93 11.46 14.30 0.80
CA ALA A 93 12.21 14.26 2.06
C ALA A 93 13.63 14.84 1.94
N ALA A 94 14.21 14.86 0.73
CA ALA A 94 15.58 15.31 0.50
C ALA A 94 15.72 16.08 -0.82
N ASP A 95 16.53 17.13 -0.80
CA ASP A 95 16.93 17.85 -2.00
C ASP A 95 17.89 16.98 -2.84
N ASN A 96 17.88 17.19 -4.16
CA ASN A 96 18.77 16.50 -5.09
C ASN A 96 18.65 14.95 -5.05
N GLU A 97 17.44 14.45 -4.79
CA GLU A 97 17.19 13.02 -4.69
C GLU A 97 15.93 12.61 -5.49
N ILE A 98 16.04 11.49 -6.20
CA ILE A 98 14.92 10.79 -6.85
C ILE A 98 14.45 9.71 -5.88
N PHE A 99 13.19 9.74 -5.51
CA PHE A 99 12.53 8.65 -4.79
C PHE A 99 12.02 7.63 -5.79
N GLU A 100 12.52 6.40 -5.69
CA GLU A 100 12.11 5.27 -6.51
C GLU A 100 11.58 4.14 -5.62
N GLN A 101 10.31 3.78 -5.82
CA GLN A 101 9.66 2.76 -5.00
C GLN A 101 8.97 1.71 -5.86
N GLU A 102 9.50 0.49 -5.88
CA GLU A 102 8.77 -0.67 -6.39
C GLU A 102 7.88 -1.21 -5.27
N ASN A 103 6.56 -1.18 -5.47
CA ASN A 103 5.58 -1.71 -4.54
C ASN A 103 5.10 -3.07 -5.05
N PHE A 104 5.39 -4.14 -4.31
CA PHE A 104 5.03 -5.51 -4.67
C PHE A 104 3.72 -5.89 -4.00
N TYR A 105 2.69 -6.20 -4.80
CA TYR A 105 1.36 -6.58 -4.33
C TYR A 105 1.21 -8.10 -4.34
N TYR A 106 0.67 -8.62 -3.24
CA TYR A 106 0.39 -10.04 -3.05
C TYR A 106 -1.04 -10.23 -2.58
N THR A 107 -1.76 -11.16 -3.20
CA THR A 107 -3.01 -11.67 -2.62
C THR A 107 -2.66 -12.65 -1.51
N CYS A 108 -3.42 -12.64 -0.42
CA CYS A 108 -3.27 -13.59 0.67
C CYS A 108 -4.58 -13.80 1.43
N ASN A 109 -4.67 -14.95 2.09
CA ASN A 109 -5.72 -15.24 3.06
C ASN A 109 -5.24 -14.91 4.49
N VAL A 110 -6.19 -14.64 5.36
CA VAL A 110 -5.94 -14.34 6.77
C VAL A 110 -6.81 -15.21 7.67
N LEU A 111 -6.38 -15.40 8.92
CA LEU A 111 -7.18 -16.05 9.94
C LEU A 111 -8.44 -15.21 10.25
N ASN A 112 -9.42 -15.85 10.90
CA ASN A 112 -10.67 -15.14 11.27
C ASN A 112 -10.52 -14.25 12.51
N SER A 113 -9.50 -14.51 13.33
CA SER A 113 -9.19 -13.65 14.49
C SER A 113 -8.57 -12.33 14.04
N VAL A 114 -8.84 -11.27 14.79
CA VAL A 114 -8.19 -9.97 14.64
C VAL A 114 -7.56 -9.66 16.00
N GLU A 115 -6.25 -9.49 15.99
CA GLU A 115 -5.46 -9.14 17.17
C GLU A 115 -5.35 -7.59 17.30
N PRO A 116 -4.90 -7.04 18.42
CA PRO A 116 -4.59 -5.62 18.51
C PRO A 116 -3.53 -5.19 17.48
N GLN A 117 -3.73 -4.02 16.88
CA GLN A 117 -2.72 -3.39 16.01
C GLN A 117 -1.46 -3.00 16.82
N SER A 118 -0.31 -2.97 16.17
CA SER A 118 0.97 -2.53 16.74
C SER A 118 1.54 -1.41 15.88
N LEU A 119 0.86 -0.25 15.92
CA LEU A 119 1.13 0.89 15.05
C LEU A 119 2.37 1.67 15.47
N ASP A 120 3.12 2.14 14.51
CA ASP A 120 4.18 3.12 14.68
C ASP A 120 3.62 4.49 15.11
N ALA A 121 4.49 5.36 15.62
CA ALA A 121 4.08 6.66 16.14
C ALA A 121 3.34 7.53 15.09
N TYR A 122 3.78 7.51 13.82
CA TYR A 122 3.12 8.27 12.75
C TYR A 122 1.77 7.65 12.35
N GLU A 123 1.63 6.32 12.42
CA GLU A 123 0.41 5.59 12.09
C GLU A 123 -0.66 5.82 13.18
N LEU A 124 -0.23 5.88 14.44
CA LEU A 124 -1.09 6.29 15.56
C LEU A 124 -1.56 7.75 15.40
N ASP A 125 -0.66 8.65 14.98
CA ASP A 125 -1.01 10.07 14.72
C ASP A 125 -1.96 10.22 13.54
N GLU A 126 -1.84 9.38 12.51
CA GLU A 126 -2.76 9.32 11.39
C GLU A 126 -4.10 8.63 11.71
N GLY A 127 -4.17 7.93 12.84
CA GLY A 127 -5.36 7.19 13.25
C GLY A 127 -5.66 6.00 12.34
N PHE A 128 -4.65 5.21 12.02
CA PHE A 128 -4.80 4.03 11.15
C PHE A 128 -5.73 3.00 11.77
N ARG A 129 -6.68 2.53 10.98
CA ARG A 129 -7.59 1.45 11.37
C ARG A 129 -7.90 0.53 10.20
N LEU A 130 -8.12 -0.76 10.51
CA LEU A 130 -8.60 -1.73 9.54
C LEU A 130 -10.05 -1.44 9.16
N GLU A 131 -10.32 -1.38 7.85
CA GLU A 131 -11.68 -1.41 7.31
C GLU A 131 -11.80 -2.42 6.16
N TYR A 132 -12.93 -3.14 6.11
CA TYR A 132 -13.32 -3.93 4.93
C TYR A 132 -14.23 -3.06 4.07
N VAL A 133 -13.72 -2.58 2.96
CA VAL A 133 -14.36 -1.55 2.13
C VAL A 133 -14.68 -2.09 0.73
N GLU A 134 -15.78 -1.59 0.17
CA GLU A 134 -16.10 -1.77 -1.25
C GLU A 134 -15.06 -1.05 -2.10
N PRO A 135 -14.42 -1.70 -3.09
CA PRO A 135 -13.34 -1.08 -3.88
C PRO A 135 -13.71 0.25 -4.52
N LEU A 136 -14.91 0.36 -5.09
CA LEU A 136 -15.38 1.61 -5.70
C LEU A 136 -15.55 2.74 -4.68
N HIS A 137 -15.91 2.41 -3.44
CA HIS A 137 -15.99 3.41 -2.38
C HIS A 137 -14.58 3.92 -2.01
N ALA A 138 -13.61 3.03 -1.83
CA ALA A 138 -12.22 3.43 -1.54
C ALA A 138 -11.61 4.28 -2.67
N ILE A 139 -11.85 3.91 -3.94
CA ILE A 139 -11.44 4.71 -5.11
C ILE A 139 -12.07 6.10 -5.06
N ASN A 140 -13.37 6.19 -4.76
CA ASN A 140 -14.07 7.47 -4.68
C ASN A 140 -13.48 8.35 -3.59
N VAL A 141 -13.30 7.84 -2.37
CA VAL A 141 -12.69 8.58 -1.27
C VAL A 141 -11.30 9.07 -1.68
N ASN A 142 -10.43 8.19 -2.17
CA ASN A 142 -9.06 8.52 -2.54
C ASN A 142 -8.94 9.57 -3.65
N ARG A 143 -9.96 9.74 -4.50
CA ARG A 143 -9.92 10.68 -5.63
C ARG A 143 -10.71 11.97 -5.44
N THR A 144 -11.66 12.01 -4.49
CA THR A 144 -12.59 13.13 -4.38
C THR A 144 -12.55 13.87 -3.05
N HIS A 145 -11.97 13.26 -2.00
CA HIS A 145 -11.86 13.89 -0.70
C HIS A 145 -10.64 14.81 -0.61
N ASP A 146 -10.65 15.74 0.33
CA ASP A 146 -9.49 16.56 0.65
C ASP A 146 -8.56 15.81 1.61
N HIS A 147 -7.35 15.52 1.14
CA HIS A 147 -6.33 14.78 1.89
C HIS A 147 -5.34 15.71 2.62
N SER A 148 -5.68 16.99 2.79
CA SER A 148 -4.90 17.97 3.54
C SER A 148 -3.43 18.08 3.09
N GLY A 149 -3.18 17.95 1.79
CA GLY A 149 -1.84 18.05 1.21
C GLY A 149 -0.95 16.81 1.39
N TYR A 150 -1.53 15.67 1.78
CA TYR A 150 -0.81 14.40 1.84
C TYR A 150 -0.31 13.97 0.45
N ASP A 151 0.57 12.98 0.38
CA ASP A 151 1.18 12.47 -0.85
C ASP A 151 0.14 11.95 -1.86
N ALA A 152 -0.29 12.81 -2.78
CA ALA A 152 -1.30 12.50 -3.78
C ALA A 152 -0.92 11.30 -4.67
N GLN A 153 0.37 11.06 -4.92
CA GLN A 153 0.83 9.94 -5.74
C GLN A 153 0.73 8.60 -5.00
N LEU A 154 0.89 8.63 -3.67
CA LEU A 154 0.61 7.46 -2.85
C LEU A 154 -0.87 7.11 -2.94
N ILE A 155 -1.74 8.09 -2.76
CA ILE A 155 -3.20 7.89 -2.76
C ILE A 155 -3.70 7.41 -4.12
N GLU A 156 -3.24 8.03 -5.22
CA GLU A 156 -3.62 7.63 -6.58
C GLU A 156 -3.11 6.21 -6.92
N ARG A 157 -1.92 5.83 -6.46
CA ARG A 157 -1.43 4.45 -6.60
C ARG A 157 -2.43 3.43 -6.07
N GLU A 158 -2.99 3.66 -4.88
CA GLU A 158 -3.97 2.77 -4.27
C GLU A 158 -5.24 2.67 -5.12
N ALA A 159 -5.75 3.79 -5.63
CA ALA A 159 -6.91 3.81 -6.51
C ALA A 159 -6.66 3.03 -7.82
N LEU A 160 -5.51 3.22 -8.45
CA LEU A 160 -5.12 2.50 -9.67
C LEU A 160 -5.01 0.99 -9.47
N VAL A 161 -4.49 0.54 -8.33
CA VAL A 161 -4.41 -0.90 -8.01
C VAL A 161 -5.80 -1.47 -7.75
N LEU A 162 -6.69 -0.73 -7.09
CA LEU A 162 -8.10 -1.13 -6.91
C LEU A 162 -8.81 -1.28 -8.26
N GLU A 163 -8.61 -0.35 -9.21
CA GLU A 163 -9.15 -0.46 -10.57
C GLU A 163 -8.61 -1.70 -11.29
N TYR A 164 -7.32 -1.99 -11.15
CA TYR A 164 -6.72 -3.21 -11.70
C TYR A 164 -7.39 -4.46 -11.13
N ILE A 165 -7.58 -4.54 -9.81
CA ILE A 165 -8.25 -5.68 -9.14
C ILE A 165 -9.67 -5.87 -9.68
N ILE A 166 -10.41 -4.80 -9.87
CA ILE A 166 -11.78 -4.83 -10.44
C ILE A 166 -11.72 -5.34 -11.90
N SER A 167 -10.80 -4.82 -12.71
CA SER A 167 -10.69 -5.17 -14.13
C SER A 167 -10.32 -6.64 -14.36
N GLU A 168 -9.55 -7.23 -13.45
CA GLU A 168 -9.16 -8.64 -13.49
C GLU A 168 -10.20 -9.58 -12.83
N ALA A 169 -11.34 -9.03 -12.37
CA ALA A 169 -12.41 -9.78 -11.70
C ALA A 169 -11.92 -10.64 -10.52
N LEU A 170 -11.07 -10.08 -9.67
CA LEU A 170 -10.47 -10.77 -8.53
C LEU A 170 -11.31 -10.70 -7.24
N LEU A 171 -12.46 -10.03 -7.25
CA LEU A 171 -13.35 -9.78 -6.10
C LEU A 171 -14.33 -10.93 -5.83
#